data_b1097281ec29aedbfaed42f98f0e24de
#
_entry.id   b1097281ec29aedbfaed42f98f0e24de
#
_cell.length_a   1.000
_cell.length_b   1.000
_cell.length_c   1.000
_cell.angle_alpha   90.00
_cell.angle_beta   90.00
_cell.angle_gamma   90.00
#
_symmetry.space_group_name_H-M   'P 1'
#
loop_
_entity.id
_entity.type
_entity.pdbx_description
1 polymer ?
#
loop_
_entity_poly.entity_id
_entity_poly.type
_entity_poly.pdbx_seq_one_letter_code
_entity_poly.pdbx_strand_id
1 'polypeptide(L)'
;GRGKQLQPSAVKRRAEAAGITVLQPASLRTPESHTLLETLSADIMVVVAYGLILPQSILDIPSYGCLNVHASLLPRWRGAAPIQRAIEAGDSHTGITIMQMEAGLDTGPMVAKSALEIIETETSGTLYERLTDLGPGLLLEVLEELPHRLAQAIPQENHDATYAAKINKQETQLD
;
A
#
# COMPACT_ATOMS: atom_id res chain seq x y z
N GLY A 1 -23.34 4.04 -3.16
CA GLY A 1 -24.10 5.12 -3.76
C GLY A 1 -25.58 4.95 -3.53
N ARG A 2 -26.37 6.00 -3.61
CA ARG A 2 -27.84 5.92 -3.57
C ARG A 2 -28.30 5.00 -4.71
N GLY A 3 -29.05 3.94 -4.40
CA GLY A 3 -29.64 3.02 -5.39
C GLY A 3 -29.01 1.64 -5.48
N LYS A 4 -27.99 1.29 -4.67
CA LYS A 4 -27.35 -0.06 -4.62
C LYS A 4 -26.87 -0.64 -5.97
N GLN A 5 -26.72 0.19 -7.02
CA GLN A 5 -26.14 -0.27 -8.26
C GLN A 5 -24.63 -0.44 -8.11
N LEU A 6 -24.12 -1.59 -8.53
CA LEU A 6 -22.68 -1.86 -8.60
C LEU A 6 -22.06 -0.97 -9.67
N GLN A 7 -21.08 -0.16 -9.26
CA GLN A 7 -20.30 0.68 -10.17
C GLN A 7 -18.86 0.19 -10.17
N PRO A 8 -18.21 0.05 -11.33
CA PRO A 8 -16.81 -0.31 -11.39
C PRO A 8 -15.94 0.77 -10.75
N SER A 9 -14.92 0.35 -10.00
CA SER A 9 -13.94 1.29 -9.42
C SER A 9 -13.16 2.02 -10.52
N ALA A 10 -12.54 3.15 -10.19
CA ALA A 10 -11.67 3.87 -11.11
C ALA A 10 -10.51 3.00 -11.62
N VAL A 11 -9.92 2.22 -10.72
CA VAL A 11 -8.83 1.28 -11.06
C VAL A 11 -9.32 0.22 -12.05
N LYS A 12 -10.49 -0.38 -11.82
CA LYS A 12 -11.07 -1.36 -12.74
C LYS A 12 -11.26 -0.76 -14.14
N ARG A 13 -11.92 0.39 -14.24
CA ARG A 13 -12.13 1.08 -15.53
C ARG A 13 -10.82 1.37 -16.26
N ARG A 14 -9.80 1.80 -15.53
CA ARG A 14 -8.48 2.11 -16.11
C ARG A 14 -7.78 0.85 -16.61
N ALA A 15 -7.82 -0.24 -15.85
CA ALA A 15 -7.25 -1.52 -16.22
C ALA A 15 -7.91 -2.10 -17.46
N GLU A 16 -9.25 -2.13 -17.50
CA GLU A 16 -10.03 -2.58 -18.65
C GLU A 16 -9.72 -1.75 -19.91
N ALA A 17 -9.66 -0.43 -19.77
CA ALA A 17 -9.30 0.48 -20.88
C ALA A 17 -7.86 0.28 -21.40
N ALA A 18 -6.96 -0.25 -20.56
CA ALA A 18 -5.59 -0.60 -20.92
C ALA A 18 -5.44 -2.06 -21.39
N GLY A 19 -6.54 -2.83 -21.51
CA GLY A 19 -6.49 -4.23 -21.89
C GLY A 19 -5.92 -5.17 -20.82
N ILE A 20 -5.82 -4.71 -19.56
CA ILE A 20 -5.33 -5.50 -18.44
C ILE A 20 -6.48 -6.35 -17.88
N THR A 21 -6.25 -7.66 -17.72
CA THR A 21 -7.22 -8.57 -17.12
C THR A 21 -7.55 -8.16 -15.69
N VAL A 22 -8.84 -8.04 -15.39
CA VAL A 22 -9.33 -7.69 -14.05
C VAL A 22 -9.96 -8.90 -13.40
N LEU A 23 -9.41 -9.31 -12.26
CA LEU A 23 -9.95 -10.37 -11.43
C LEU A 23 -10.48 -9.76 -10.13
N GLN A 24 -11.64 -10.21 -9.67
CA GLN A 24 -12.29 -9.68 -8.46
C GLN A 24 -12.80 -10.84 -7.58
N PRO A 25 -11.90 -11.69 -7.05
CA PRO A 25 -12.29 -12.74 -6.12
C PRO A 25 -12.89 -12.12 -4.85
N ALA A 26 -13.91 -12.75 -4.28
CA ALA A 26 -14.55 -12.27 -3.06
C ALA A 26 -13.62 -12.35 -1.84
N SER A 27 -12.63 -13.23 -1.88
CA SER A 27 -11.62 -13.42 -0.83
C SER A 27 -10.35 -13.99 -1.44
N LEU A 28 -9.19 -13.60 -0.92
CA LEU A 28 -7.89 -14.23 -1.24
C LEU A 28 -7.51 -15.36 -0.25
N ARG A 29 -8.45 -15.80 0.59
CA ARG A 29 -8.21 -16.87 1.58
C ARG A 29 -8.74 -18.22 1.15
N THR A 30 -9.34 -18.32 -0.04
CA THR A 30 -9.91 -19.58 -0.53
C THR A 30 -8.91 -20.32 -1.41
N PRO A 31 -8.96 -21.67 -1.48
CA PRO A 31 -8.10 -22.45 -2.35
C PRO A 31 -8.24 -22.05 -3.83
N GLU A 32 -9.43 -21.72 -4.28
CA GLU A 32 -9.69 -21.30 -5.65
C GLU A 32 -8.98 -19.98 -6.00
N SER A 33 -8.96 -19.04 -5.07
CA SER A 33 -8.20 -17.77 -5.24
C SER A 33 -6.71 -18.01 -5.27
N HIS A 34 -6.22 -18.94 -4.47
CA HIS A 34 -4.82 -19.33 -4.44
C HIS A 34 -4.41 -19.92 -5.80
N THR A 35 -5.14 -20.94 -6.27
CA THR A 35 -4.92 -21.54 -7.58
C THR A 35 -5.01 -20.51 -8.71
N LEU A 36 -5.98 -19.58 -8.65
CA LEU A 36 -6.11 -18.52 -9.63
C LEU A 36 -4.86 -17.65 -9.69
N LEU A 37 -4.30 -17.24 -8.55
CA LEU A 37 -3.08 -16.43 -8.50
C LEU A 37 -1.85 -17.20 -9.00
N GLU A 38 -1.73 -18.48 -8.66
CA GLU A 38 -0.65 -19.36 -9.18
C GLU A 38 -0.67 -19.44 -10.71
N THR A 39 -1.86 -19.52 -11.33
CA THR A 39 -1.96 -19.57 -12.81
C THR A 39 -1.48 -18.30 -13.51
N LEU A 40 -1.39 -17.18 -12.81
CA LEU A 40 -0.86 -15.93 -13.37
C LEU A 40 0.66 -15.98 -13.56
N SER A 41 1.36 -16.89 -12.88
CA SER A 41 2.82 -17.06 -12.95
C SER A 41 3.58 -15.73 -12.82
N ALA A 42 3.10 -14.86 -11.91
CA ALA A 42 3.67 -13.55 -11.70
C ALA A 42 5.02 -13.64 -10.97
N ASP A 43 6.03 -12.92 -11.44
CA ASP A 43 7.32 -12.84 -10.76
C ASP A 43 7.26 -12.01 -9.48
N ILE A 44 6.42 -10.98 -9.45
CA ILE A 44 6.21 -10.07 -8.32
C ILE A 44 4.73 -9.71 -8.22
N MET A 45 4.24 -9.52 -7.00
CA MET A 45 2.92 -8.95 -6.75
C MET A 45 3.07 -7.55 -6.11
N VAL A 46 2.41 -6.56 -6.70
CA VAL A 46 2.34 -5.22 -6.12
C VAL A 46 1.00 -5.03 -5.44
N VAL A 47 1.04 -4.65 -4.17
CA VAL A 47 -0.15 -4.44 -3.34
C VAL A 47 -0.27 -2.95 -3.02
N VAL A 48 -1.43 -2.38 -3.29
CA VAL A 48 -1.73 -0.97 -3.00
C VAL A 48 -3.10 -0.88 -2.36
N ALA A 49 -3.18 -0.30 -1.17
CA ALA A 49 -4.44 -0.03 -0.46
C ALA A 49 -5.39 -1.24 -0.36
N TYR A 50 -4.87 -2.42 -0.14
CA TYR A 50 -5.66 -3.65 -0.10
C TYR A 50 -6.56 -3.75 1.15
N GLY A 51 -6.11 -3.19 2.27
CA GLY A 51 -6.91 -3.06 3.51
C GLY A 51 -7.17 -4.36 4.28
N LEU A 52 -6.61 -5.49 3.84
CA LEU A 52 -6.71 -6.79 4.50
C LEU A 52 -5.32 -7.42 4.61
N ILE A 53 -5.14 -8.28 5.61
CA ILE A 53 -3.92 -9.08 5.76
C ILE A 53 -3.93 -10.21 4.74
N LEU A 54 -2.88 -10.29 3.92
CA LEU A 54 -2.65 -11.41 3.02
C LEU A 54 -2.09 -12.61 3.78
N PRO A 55 -2.63 -13.82 3.54
CA PRO A 55 -2.05 -15.04 4.10
C PRO A 55 -0.63 -15.28 3.58
N GLN A 56 0.21 -15.92 4.38
CA GLN A 56 1.58 -16.28 3.98
C GLN A 56 1.59 -17.06 2.66
N SER A 57 0.67 -18.00 2.48
CA SER A 57 0.53 -18.79 1.25
C SER A 57 0.28 -17.95 -0.02
N ILE A 58 -0.27 -16.75 0.11
CA ILE A 58 -0.41 -15.79 -1.00
C ILE A 58 0.87 -14.99 -1.21
N LEU A 59 1.52 -14.60 -0.11
CA LEU A 59 2.79 -13.85 -0.17
C LEU A 59 3.91 -14.65 -0.82
N ASP A 60 3.87 -15.97 -0.70
CA ASP A 60 4.87 -16.90 -1.22
C ASP A 60 4.65 -17.32 -2.69
N ILE A 61 3.53 -16.93 -3.33
CA ILE A 61 3.25 -17.30 -4.72
C ILE A 61 4.26 -16.67 -5.71
N PRO A 62 4.50 -15.33 -5.69
CA PRO A 62 5.44 -14.74 -6.63
C PRO A 62 6.89 -15.05 -6.24
N SER A 63 7.74 -15.31 -7.22
CA SER A 63 9.16 -15.68 -6.99
C SER A 63 9.96 -14.58 -6.26
N TYR A 64 9.61 -13.32 -6.44
CA TYR A 64 10.17 -12.17 -5.74
C TYR A 64 9.27 -11.67 -4.58
N GLY A 65 8.23 -12.44 -4.22
CA GLY A 65 7.30 -12.08 -3.16
C GLY A 65 6.37 -10.93 -3.52
N CYS A 66 5.94 -10.19 -2.49
CA CYS A 66 4.99 -9.10 -2.63
C CYS A 66 5.59 -7.78 -2.17
N LEU A 67 5.37 -6.71 -2.93
CA LEU A 67 5.70 -5.33 -2.54
C LEU A 67 4.42 -4.58 -2.16
N ASN A 68 4.49 -3.80 -1.10
CA ASN A 68 3.42 -2.86 -0.74
C ASN A 68 3.89 -1.41 -0.95
N VAL A 69 3.01 -0.60 -1.52
CA VAL A 69 3.20 0.86 -1.61
C VAL A 69 2.51 1.46 -0.39
N HIS A 70 3.30 1.84 0.61
CA HIS A 70 2.79 2.36 1.88
C HIS A 70 2.94 3.87 1.97
N ALA A 71 1.87 4.57 2.36
CA ALA A 71 1.79 6.02 2.35
C ALA A 71 2.36 6.67 3.64
N SER A 72 3.55 6.25 4.06
CA SER A 72 4.35 6.89 5.11
C SER A 72 5.84 6.62 4.95
N LEU A 73 6.65 7.29 5.75
CA LEU A 73 8.08 6.98 5.93
C LEU A 73 8.24 5.93 7.02
N LEU A 74 8.07 4.64 6.67
CA LEU A 74 8.23 3.53 7.63
C LEU A 74 9.60 3.58 8.34
N PRO A 75 9.68 3.16 9.62
CA PRO A 75 8.68 2.44 10.40
C PRO A 75 7.59 3.32 11.03
N ARG A 76 7.58 4.64 10.78
CA ARG A 76 6.55 5.53 11.28
C ARG A 76 5.23 5.30 10.53
N TRP A 77 4.13 5.23 11.28
CA TRP A 77 2.77 5.10 10.75
C TRP A 77 2.49 3.78 10.01
N ARG A 78 2.90 2.63 10.57
CA ARG A 78 2.38 1.33 10.14
C ARG A 78 0.85 1.30 10.32
N GLY A 79 0.10 0.70 9.41
CA GLY A 79 -1.35 0.49 9.55
C GLY A 79 -2.21 1.29 8.57
N ALA A 80 -3.48 1.52 8.95
CA ALA A 80 -4.55 1.79 7.99
C ALA A 80 -4.73 3.26 7.57
N ALA A 81 -4.24 4.25 8.35
CA ALA A 81 -4.51 5.66 8.12
C ALA A 81 -3.26 6.56 8.22
N PRO A 82 -2.13 6.21 7.58
CA PRO A 82 -0.87 6.92 7.74
C PRO A 82 -0.95 8.40 7.34
N ILE A 83 -1.69 8.73 6.29
CA ILE A 83 -1.84 10.10 5.78
C ILE A 83 -2.53 11.01 6.82
N GLN A 84 -3.67 10.55 7.35
CA GLN A 84 -4.43 11.31 8.34
C GLN A 84 -3.64 11.47 9.64
N ARG A 85 -2.98 10.39 10.09
CA ARG A 85 -2.22 10.42 11.34
C ARG A 85 -0.97 11.30 11.27
N ALA A 86 -0.33 11.39 10.10
CA ALA A 86 0.79 12.32 9.89
C ALA A 86 0.34 13.79 10.04
N ILE A 87 -0.81 14.15 9.45
CA ILE A 87 -1.37 15.50 9.58
C ILE A 87 -1.80 15.77 11.02
N GLU A 88 -2.53 14.85 11.64
CA GLU A 88 -3.02 14.98 13.03
C GLU A 88 -1.88 15.17 14.03
N ALA A 89 -0.75 14.47 13.81
CA ALA A 89 0.43 14.58 14.65
C ALA A 89 1.26 15.85 14.40
N GLY A 90 0.94 16.65 13.38
CA GLY A 90 1.72 17.80 12.98
C GLY A 90 3.09 17.45 12.41
N ASP A 91 3.21 16.31 11.74
CA ASP A 91 4.47 15.91 11.10
C ASP A 91 4.85 16.92 10.01
N SER A 92 6.10 17.33 9.95
CA SER A 92 6.60 18.23 8.91
C SER A 92 6.87 17.51 7.58
N HIS A 93 7.05 16.18 7.61
CA HIS A 93 7.34 15.36 6.44
C HIS A 93 6.58 14.04 6.52
N THR A 94 6.22 13.53 5.35
CA THR A 94 5.73 12.18 5.12
C THR A 94 6.31 11.66 3.81
N GLY A 95 5.77 10.60 3.24
CA GLY A 95 6.24 10.08 1.97
C GLY A 95 5.63 8.74 1.61
N ILE A 96 6.28 8.08 0.68
CA ILE A 96 5.98 6.71 0.26
C ILE A 96 7.15 5.81 0.65
N THR A 97 6.84 4.64 1.18
CA THR A 97 7.77 3.52 1.33
C THR A 97 7.32 2.35 0.46
N ILE A 98 8.19 1.87 -0.42
CA ILE A 98 8.03 0.56 -1.05
C ILE A 98 8.66 -0.45 -0.10
N MET A 99 7.90 -1.41 0.38
CA MET A 99 8.35 -2.42 1.32
C MET A 99 8.00 -3.83 0.84
N GLN A 100 8.83 -4.80 1.18
CA GLN A 100 8.51 -6.23 1.04
C GLN A 100 7.45 -6.61 2.06
N MET A 101 6.44 -7.36 1.65
CA MET A 101 5.40 -7.80 2.57
C MET A 101 5.78 -9.09 3.27
N GLU A 102 5.39 -9.18 4.53
CA GLU A 102 5.45 -10.37 5.36
C GLU A 102 4.17 -10.47 6.21
N ALA A 103 4.06 -11.49 7.05
CA ALA A 103 2.84 -11.76 7.80
C ALA A 103 2.46 -10.65 8.82
N GLY A 104 3.40 -9.78 9.20
CA GLY A 104 3.18 -8.66 10.11
C GLY A 104 2.52 -7.46 9.41
N LEU A 105 1.84 -6.62 10.21
CA LEU A 105 1.22 -5.39 9.70
C LEU A 105 2.31 -4.35 9.37
N ASP A 106 2.63 -4.19 8.09
CA ASP A 106 3.60 -3.25 7.55
C ASP A 106 4.99 -3.33 8.23
N THR A 107 5.44 -4.55 8.57
CA THR A 107 6.69 -4.80 9.29
C THR A 107 7.86 -5.18 8.41
N GLY A 108 7.62 -5.54 7.15
CA GLY A 108 8.63 -6.06 6.26
C GLY A 108 9.72 -5.06 5.86
N PRO A 109 10.82 -5.52 5.28
CA PRO A 109 11.97 -4.68 4.92
C PRO A 109 11.61 -3.58 3.92
N MET A 110 12.19 -2.40 4.11
CA MET A 110 12.00 -1.24 3.25
C MET A 110 12.94 -1.30 2.04
N VAL A 111 12.37 -1.31 0.84
CA VAL A 111 13.11 -1.41 -0.43
C VAL A 111 13.50 -0.03 -0.96
N ALA A 112 12.60 0.93 -0.86
CA ALA A 112 12.84 2.32 -1.24
C ALA A 112 11.94 3.27 -0.47
N LYS A 113 12.37 4.52 -0.31
CA LYS A 113 11.56 5.60 0.29
C LYS A 113 11.72 6.88 -0.51
N SER A 114 10.63 7.65 -0.61
CA SER A 114 10.65 9.01 -1.12
C SER A 114 9.84 9.90 -0.19
N ALA A 115 10.46 10.98 0.28
CA ALA A 115 9.86 11.91 1.23
C ALA A 115 9.26 13.13 0.52
N LEU A 116 8.23 13.71 1.14
CA LEU A 116 7.71 15.03 0.80
C LEU A 116 7.35 15.81 2.06
N GLU A 117 7.42 17.12 1.98
CA GLU A 117 7.04 18.04 3.03
C GLU A 117 5.51 18.13 3.15
N ILE A 118 4.99 18.17 4.37
CA ILE A 118 3.59 18.49 4.67
C ILE A 118 3.53 20.00 4.90
N ILE A 119 2.81 20.70 4.05
CA ILE A 119 2.65 22.16 4.17
C ILE A 119 1.56 22.51 5.20
N GLU A 120 1.63 23.69 5.81
CA GLU A 120 0.73 24.11 6.89
C GLU A 120 -0.77 24.08 6.51
N THR A 121 -1.08 24.29 5.23
CA THR A 121 -2.46 24.26 4.71
C THR A 121 -2.89 22.89 4.19
N GLU A 122 -2.08 21.84 4.42
CA GLU A 122 -2.33 20.51 3.89
C GLU A 122 -3.59 19.88 4.50
N THR A 123 -4.40 19.29 3.66
CA THR A 123 -5.49 18.40 4.06
C THR A 123 -5.17 16.96 3.71
N SER A 124 -5.88 16.00 4.30
CA SER A 124 -5.71 14.58 3.91
C SER A 124 -5.97 14.34 2.42
N GLY A 125 -6.85 15.12 1.80
CA GLY A 125 -7.15 15.02 0.37
C GLY A 125 -6.00 15.50 -0.50
N THR A 126 -5.47 16.70 -0.23
CA THR A 126 -4.36 17.26 -1.01
C THR A 126 -3.08 16.46 -0.82
N LEU A 127 -2.81 16.00 0.40
CA LEU A 127 -1.67 15.14 0.68
C LEU A 127 -1.78 13.79 -0.02
N TYR A 128 -2.99 13.20 -0.04
CA TYR A 128 -3.25 11.96 -0.79
C TYR A 128 -2.94 12.12 -2.29
N GLU A 129 -3.36 13.22 -2.91
CA GLU A 129 -3.07 13.51 -4.33
C GLU A 129 -1.56 13.57 -4.58
N ARG A 130 -0.82 14.34 -3.79
CA ARG A 130 0.63 14.48 -3.91
C ARG A 130 1.37 13.14 -3.71
N LEU A 131 0.93 12.32 -2.76
CA LEU A 131 1.49 10.97 -2.56
C LEU A 131 1.15 10.02 -3.73
N THR A 132 -0.04 10.18 -4.33
CA THR A 132 -0.45 9.40 -5.51
C THR A 132 0.41 9.73 -6.73
N ASP A 133 0.88 10.96 -6.86
CA ASP A 133 1.82 11.36 -7.93
C ASP A 133 3.24 10.80 -7.68
N LEU A 134 3.66 10.73 -6.41
CA LEU A 134 4.99 10.27 -6.01
C LEU A 134 5.16 8.74 -6.13
N GLY A 135 4.14 7.98 -5.71
CA GLY A 135 4.23 6.53 -5.54
C GLY A 135 4.57 5.74 -6.80
N PRO A 136 3.91 6.00 -7.96
CA PRO A 136 4.17 5.24 -9.18
C PRO A 136 5.59 5.36 -9.70
N GLY A 137 6.19 6.56 -9.65
CA GLY A 137 7.58 6.79 -10.07
C GLY A 137 8.55 5.95 -9.24
N LEU A 138 8.44 6.03 -7.92
CA LEU A 138 9.28 5.24 -7.00
C LEU A 138 9.11 3.73 -7.19
N LEU A 139 7.87 3.27 -7.42
CA LEU A 139 7.60 1.85 -7.68
C LEU A 139 8.26 1.38 -8.97
N LEU A 140 8.18 2.15 -10.06
CA LEU A 140 8.80 1.80 -11.34
C LEU A 140 10.33 1.69 -11.22
N GLU A 141 10.99 2.63 -10.53
CA GLU A 141 12.42 2.55 -10.25
C GLU A 141 12.81 1.26 -9.50
N VAL A 142 11.98 0.84 -8.52
CA VAL A 142 12.20 -0.41 -7.80
C VAL A 142 12.02 -1.63 -8.71
N LEU A 143 11.00 -1.63 -9.57
CA LEU A 143 10.71 -2.75 -10.46
C LEU A 143 11.78 -2.93 -11.55
N GLU A 144 12.35 -1.85 -12.06
CA GLU A 144 13.43 -1.88 -13.07
C GLU A 144 14.71 -2.55 -12.54
N GLU A 145 14.99 -2.40 -11.23
CA GLU A 145 16.18 -2.94 -10.56
C GLU A 145 15.81 -4.02 -9.52
N LEU A 146 14.69 -4.71 -9.69
CA LEU A 146 14.04 -5.50 -8.65
C LEU A 146 14.93 -6.46 -7.86
N PRO A 147 15.74 -7.37 -8.46
CA PRO A 147 16.56 -8.28 -7.67
C PRO A 147 17.61 -7.56 -6.83
N HIS A 148 18.19 -6.49 -7.37
CA HIS A 148 19.20 -5.70 -6.66
C HIS A 148 18.59 -4.92 -5.49
N ARG A 149 17.46 -4.28 -5.69
CA ARG A 149 16.74 -3.50 -4.67
C ARG A 149 16.27 -4.39 -3.51
N LEU A 150 15.76 -5.58 -3.81
CA LEU A 150 15.35 -6.54 -2.77
C LEU A 150 16.53 -7.01 -1.92
N ALA A 151 17.69 -7.26 -2.55
CA ALA A 151 18.90 -7.67 -1.83
C ALA A 151 19.46 -6.58 -0.90
N GLN A 152 19.10 -5.32 -1.13
CA GLN A 152 19.50 -4.16 -0.33
C GLN A 152 18.40 -3.65 0.60
N ALA A 153 17.26 -4.35 0.69
CA ALA A 153 16.15 -3.94 1.53
C ALA A 153 16.58 -3.85 3.00
N ILE A 154 16.19 -2.77 3.66
CA ILE A 154 16.60 -2.44 5.03
C ILE A 154 15.51 -2.89 5.99
N PRO A 155 15.81 -3.78 6.96
CA PRO A 155 14.87 -4.13 8.01
C PRO A 155 14.39 -2.89 8.79
N GLN A 156 13.15 -2.95 9.26
CA GLN A 156 12.59 -1.88 10.08
C GLN A 156 12.94 -2.07 11.54
N GLU A 157 13.43 -1.01 12.20
CA GLU A 157 13.65 -1.01 13.64
C GLU A 157 12.32 -0.88 14.39
N ASN A 158 11.96 -1.88 15.18
CA ASN A 158 10.66 -1.91 15.86
C ASN A 158 10.51 -0.84 16.95
N HIS A 159 11.60 -0.35 17.53
CA HIS A 159 11.54 0.70 18.55
C HIS A 159 11.19 2.07 17.97
N ASP A 160 11.37 2.28 16.66
CA ASP A 160 10.99 3.51 15.96
C ASP A 160 9.57 3.43 15.37
N ALA A 161 8.92 2.25 15.47
CA ALA A 161 7.62 2.05 14.86
C ALA A 161 6.51 2.81 15.61
N THR A 162 5.67 3.50 14.84
CA THR A 162 4.39 4.03 15.31
C THR A 162 3.25 3.47 14.48
N TYR A 163 2.01 3.55 15.00
CA TYR A 163 0.87 2.93 14.37
C TYR A 163 -0.21 3.94 14.01
N ALA A 164 -0.68 3.84 12.78
CA ALA A 164 -1.76 4.64 12.21
C ALA A 164 -3.09 3.88 12.26
N ALA A 165 -3.76 3.93 13.41
CA ALA A 165 -5.07 3.33 13.58
C ALA A 165 -6.08 3.97 12.61
N LYS A 166 -7.03 3.16 12.12
CA LYS A 166 -8.12 3.64 11.27
C LYS A 166 -8.91 4.74 11.99
N ILE A 167 -9.21 5.82 11.26
CA ILE A 167 -10.06 6.91 11.76
C ILE A 167 -11.48 6.38 11.97
N ASN A 168 -12.03 6.59 13.15
CA ASN A 168 -13.40 6.23 13.48
C ASN A 168 -14.32 7.46 13.50
N LYS A 169 -15.65 7.24 13.47
CA LYS A 169 -16.62 8.34 13.42
C LYS A 169 -16.62 9.24 14.67
N GLN A 170 -16.20 8.74 15.80
CA GLN A 170 -16.18 9.50 17.05
C GLN A 170 -15.05 10.55 17.03
N GLU A 171 -13.94 10.24 16.37
CA GLU A 171 -12.80 11.17 16.19
C GLU A 171 -13.12 12.33 15.25
N THR A 172 -14.18 12.23 14.44
CA THR A 172 -14.57 13.25 13.46
C THR A 172 -15.73 14.12 13.93
N GLN A 173 -16.22 13.97 15.15
CA GLN A 173 -17.22 14.85 15.75
C GLN A 173 -16.53 16.14 16.20
N LEU A 174 -17.03 17.28 15.68
CA LEU A 174 -16.68 18.60 16.18
C LEU A 174 -17.64 18.92 17.33
N ASP A 175 -17.11 19.35 18.48
CA ASP A 175 -17.88 19.83 19.62
C ASP A 175 -18.53 21.20 19.31
#